data_b9a0ff90d956bfb5cf02ace9d91e16ef
#
_entry.id   b9a0ff90d956bfb5cf02ace9d91e16ef
#
_cell.length_a   1.000
_cell.length_b   1.000
_cell.length_c   1.000
_cell.angle_alpha   90.00
_cell.angle_beta   90.00
_cell.angle_gamma   90.00
#
_symmetry.space_group_name_H-M   'P 1'
#
loop_
_entity.id
_entity.type
_entity.pdbx_description
1 polymer ?
#
loop_
_entity_poly.entity_id
_entity_poly.type
_entity_poly.pdbx_seq_one_letter_code
_entity_poly.pdbx_strand_id
1 'polypeptide(L)'
;LVGSEMCIRDSIKGALATRKRRNKTLKLAKGYWGGKSRLFKTAKEAVWKSGQYAYISRRLKKRDFRKLWIARINAACKMNGTNYSTFINGLKKANIGLNRKMLSEIAINDPAGFTALVEKAKAAL
;
A
#
# COMPACT_ATOMS: atom_id res chain seq x y z
N LEU A 1 -13.39 50.43 2.65
CA LEU A 1 -14.31 50.51 1.49
C LEU A 1 -13.91 49.53 0.40
N VAL A 2 -12.66 49.55 -0.01
CA VAL A 2 -12.16 48.61 -1.02
C VAL A 2 -12.31 47.16 -0.55
N GLY A 3 -12.00 46.88 0.70
CA GLY A 3 -12.18 45.56 1.29
C GLY A 3 -13.66 45.14 1.35
N SER A 4 -14.56 46.07 1.66
CA SER A 4 -16.00 45.82 1.67
C SER A 4 -16.55 45.49 0.29
N GLU A 5 -16.11 46.21 -0.73
CA GLU A 5 -16.48 45.93 -2.12
C GLU A 5 -16.00 44.59 -2.61
N MET A 6 -14.78 44.20 -2.25
CA MET A 6 -14.25 42.89 -2.55
C MET A 6 -15.04 41.78 -1.87
N CYS A 7 -15.40 41.95 -0.62
CA CYS A 7 -16.22 41.00 0.12
C CYS A 7 -17.61 40.84 -0.50
N ILE A 8 -18.24 41.95 -0.90
CA ILE A 8 -19.55 41.94 -1.55
C ILE A 8 -19.48 41.19 -2.88
N ARG A 9 -18.49 41.49 -3.71
CA ARG A 9 -18.31 40.81 -4.99
C ARG A 9 -18.08 39.30 -4.81
N ASP A 10 -17.20 38.95 -3.88
CA ASP A 10 -16.92 37.54 -3.61
C ASP A 10 -18.16 36.81 -3.14
N SER A 11 -18.97 37.43 -2.30
CA SER A 11 -20.23 36.84 -1.82
C SER A 11 -21.28 36.69 -2.92
N ILE A 12 -21.43 37.69 -3.77
CA ILE A 12 -22.46 37.72 -4.83
C ILE A 12 -22.20 36.66 -5.90
N LYS A 13 -20.97 36.51 -6.34
CA LYS A 13 -20.61 35.61 -7.44
C LYS A 13 -20.08 34.23 -6.99
N GLY A 14 -20.15 33.94 -5.71
CA GLY A 14 -19.61 32.71 -5.18
C GLY A 14 -18.09 32.60 -5.28
N ALA A 15 -17.39 33.72 -5.49
CA ALA A 15 -15.94 33.75 -5.64
C ALA A 15 -15.23 33.28 -4.40
N LEU A 16 -15.78 33.54 -3.22
CA LEU A 16 -15.23 33.09 -1.96
C LEU A 16 -15.18 31.56 -1.86
N ALA A 17 -16.28 30.89 -2.19
CA ALA A 17 -16.38 29.44 -2.18
C ALA A 17 -15.45 28.81 -3.25
N THR A 18 -15.38 29.41 -4.43
CA THR A 18 -14.49 28.97 -5.50
C THR A 18 -13.02 29.07 -5.09
N ARG A 19 -12.64 30.21 -4.48
CA ARG A 19 -11.27 30.44 -4.00
C ARG A 19 -10.89 29.42 -2.91
N LYS A 20 -11.78 29.17 -1.98
CA LYS A 20 -11.59 28.20 -0.90
C LYS A 20 -11.32 26.80 -1.45
N ARG A 21 -12.12 26.38 -2.41
CA ARG A 21 -11.99 25.09 -3.09
C ARG A 21 -10.67 24.97 -3.84
N ARG A 22 -10.28 26.01 -4.58
CA ARG A 22 -9.02 26.06 -5.32
C ARG A 22 -7.81 26.06 -4.39
N ASN A 23 -7.87 26.82 -3.31
CA ASN A 23 -6.80 26.86 -2.32
C ASN A 23 -6.60 25.51 -1.63
N LYS A 24 -7.68 24.77 -1.40
CA LYS A 24 -7.60 23.41 -0.85
C LYS A 24 -6.81 22.49 -1.78
N THR A 25 -7.09 22.54 -3.07
CA THR A 25 -6.36 21.75 -4.08
C THR A 25 -4.89 22.17 -4.17
N LEU A 26 -4.61 23.46 -4.17
CA LEU A 26 -3.24 23.97 -4.19
C LEU A 26 -2.46 23.59 -2.92
N LYS A 27 -3.13 23.56 -1.78
CA LYS A 27 -2.53 23.10 -0.53
C LYS A 27 -2.10 21.63 -0.61
N LEU A 28 -2.91 20.78 -1.23
CA LEU A 28 -2.57 19.37 -1.46
C LEU A 28 -1.43 19.21 -2.46
N ALA A 29 -1.24 20.18 -3.37
CA ALA A 29 -0.19 20.17 -4.38
C ALA A 29 1.12 20.81 -3.91
N LYS A 30 1.23 21.27 -2.66
CA LYS A 30 2.47 21.84 -2.13
C LYS A 30 3.63 20.86 -2.29
N GLY A 31 4.76 21.40 -2.77
CA GLY A 31 5.95 20.60 -3.01
C GLY A 31 6.02 19.96 -4.39
N TYR A 32 4.97 20.07 -5.20
CA TYR A 32 4.99 19.57 -6.57
C TYR A 32 5.88 20.46 -7.45
N TRP A 33 6.45 19.87 -8.48
CA TRP A 33 7.41 20.54 -9.34
C TRP A 33 6.77 21.61 -10.21
N GLY A 34 7.37 22.81 -10.26
CA GLY A 34 7.00 23.90 -11.15
C GLY A 34 5.56 24.36 -11.02
N GLY A 35 4.89 24.56 -12.14
CA GLY A 35 3.51 25.01 -12.22
C GLY A 35 2.49 24.05 -11.59
N LYS A 36 2.83 22.80 -11.39
CA LYS A 36 1.95 21.81 -10.73
C LYS A 36 1.67 22.15 -9.27
N SER A 37 2.49 22.96 -8.62
CA SER A 37 2.26 23.42 -7.25
C SER A 37 1.59 24.79 -7.16
N ARG A 38 1.54 25.56 -8.25
CA ARG A 38 1.16 26.98 -8.25
C ARG A 38 -0.09 27.28 -9.10
N LEU A 39 -0.22 26.64 -10.25
CA LEU A 39 -1.33 26.88 -11.19
C LEU A 39 -2.44 25.88 -10.94
N PHE A 40 -3.64 26.38 -10.60
CA PHE A 40 -4.77 25.51 -10.28
C PHE A 40 -5.07 24.50 -11.40
N LYS A 41 -5.02 24.94 -12.65
CA LYS A 41 -5.32 24.09 -13.81
C LYS A 41 -4.44 22.84 -13.87
N THR A 42 -3.16 23.00 -13.66
CA THR A 42 -2.20 21.88 -13.66
C THR A 42 -2.14 21.19 -12.31
N ALA A 43 -2.33 21.93 -11.20
CA ALA A 43 -2.33 21.39 -9.84
C ALA A 43 -3.46 20.40 -9.62
N LYS A 44 -4.67 20.71 -10.08
CA LYS A 44 -5.82 19.79 -9.93
C LYS A 44 -5.59 18.47 -10.65
N GLU A 45 -5.02 18.50 -11.85
CA GLU A 45 -4.70 17.30 -12.61
C GLU A 45 -3.61 16.47 -11.93
N ALA A 46 -2.59 17.13 -11.40
CA ALA A 46 -1.51 16.48 -10.66
C ALA A 46 -2.03 15.80 -9.39
N VAL A 47 -2.92 16.47 -8.65
CA VAL A 47 -3.56 15.91 -7.44
C VAL A 47 -4.44 14.72 -7.80
N TRP A 48 -5.23 14.79 -8.87
CA TRP A 48 -6.05 13.66 -9.32
C TRP A 48 -5.17 12.45 -9.68
N LYS A 49 -4.10 12.68 -10.40
CA LYS A 49 -3.17 11.62 -10.79
C LYS A 49 -2.49 11.00 -9.58
N SER A 50 -2.08 11.83 -8.61
CA SER A 50 -1.52 11.39 -7.33
C SER A 50 -2.52 10.50 -6.57
N GLY A 51 -3.79 10.90 -6.52
CA GLY A 51 -4.85 10.11 -5.89
C GLY A 51 -5.08 8.77 -6.58
N GLN A 52 -5.06 8.76 -7.90
CA GLN A 52 -5.15 7.54 -8.71
C GLN A 52 -4.00 6.59 -8.41
N TYR A 53 -2.77 7.10 -8.40
CA TYR A 53 -1.60 6.29 -8.11
C TYR A 53 -1.61 5.76 -6.67
N ALA A 54 -2.05 6.59 -5.71
CA ALA A 54 -2.19 6.14 -4.33
C ALA A 54 -3.20 4.99 -4.20
N TYR A 55 -4.33 5.07 -4.89
CA TYR A 55 -5.34 4.01 -4.90
C TYR A 55 -4.77 2.71 -5.48
N ILE A 56 -4.13 2.79 -6.64
CA ILE A 56 -3.52 1.64 -7.30
C ILE A 56 -2.41 1.05 -6.44
N SER A 57 -1.55 1.90 -5.86
CA SER A 57 -0.41 1.47 -5.05
C SER A 57 -0.83 0.78 -3.76
N ARG A 58 -1.92 1.24 -3.12
CA ARG A 58 -2.46 0.54 -1.94
C ARG A 58 -2.91 -0.87 -2.26
N ARG A 59 -3.45 -1.11 -3.46
CA ARG A 59 -3.82 -2.47 -3.92
C ARG A 59 -2.59 -3.30 -4.28
N LEU A 60 -1.62 -2.69 -4.95
CA LEU A 60 -0.35 -3.34 -5.29
C LEU A 60 0.47 -3.69 -4.06
N LYS A 61 0.38 -2.88 -3.00
CA LYS A 61 1.08 -3.12 -1.73
C LYS A 61 0.75 -4.50 -1.15
N LYS A 62 -0.52 -4.90 -1.19
CA LYS A 62 -0.94 -6.22 -0.72
C LYS A 62 -0.26 -7.35 -1.50
N ARG A 63 -0.18 -7.19 -2.83
CA ARG A 63 0.46 -8.17 -3.70
C ARG A 63 1.97 -8.24 -3.47
N ASP A 64 2.60 -7.08 -3.28
CA ASP A 64 4.05 -7.00 -3.07
C ASP A 64 4.44 -7.63 -1.74
N PHE A 65 3.70 -7.39 -0.66
CA PHE A 65 3.94 -8.04 0.61
C PHE A 65 3.73 -9.55 0.54
N ARG A 66 2.71 -10.01 -0.17
CA ARG A 66 2.51 -11.44 -0.38
C ARG A 66 3.67 -12.09 -1.12
N LYS A 67 4.19 -11.44 -2.16
CA LYS A 67 5.38 -11.92 -2.87
C LYS A 67 6.60 -12.02 -1.95
N LEU A 68 6.77 -11.01 -1.10
CA LEU A 68 7.87 -11.00 -0.13
C LEU A 68 7.74 -12.15 0.87
N TRP A 69 6.56 -12.39 1.41
CA TRP A 69 6.32 -13.52 2.32
C TRP A 69 6.61 -14.85 1.66
N ILE A 70 6.14 -15.04 0.43
CA ILE A 70 6.38 -16.27 -0.34
C ILE A 70 7.89 -16.47 -0.59
N ALA A 71 8.61 -15.42 -0.95
CA ALA A 71 10.05 -15.49 -1.17
C ALA A 71 10.81 -15.91 0.12
N ARG A 72 10.42 -15.34 1.25
CA ARG A 72 11.02 -15.69 2.55
C ARG A 72 10.72 -17.12 2.95
N ILE A 73 9.48 -17.56 2.79
CA ILE A 73 9.07 -18.95 3.07
C ILE A 73 9.82 -19.91 2.17
N ASN A 74 9.94 -19.61 0.87
CA ASN A 74 10.66 -20.45 -0.08
C ASN A 74 12.15 -20.57 0.29
N ALA A 75 12.78 -19.47 0.66
CA ALA A 75 14.18 -19.49 1.11
C ALA A 75 14.37 -20.39 2.34
N ALA A 76 13.48 -20.27 3.33
CA ALA A 76 13.52 -21.11 4.52
C ALA A 76 13.24 -22.59 4.20
N CYS A 77 12.34 -22.87 3.28
CA CYS A 77 12.06 -24.24 2.81
C CYS A 77 13.29 -24.86 2.13
N LYS A 78 14.01 -24.09 1.32
CA LYS A 78 15.24 -24.56 0.68
C LYS A 78 16.33 -24.89 1.70
N MET A 79 16.44 -24.10 2.76
CA MET A 79 17.35 -24.37 3.85
C MET A 79 17.02 -25.67 4.58
N ASN A 80 15.77 -26.08 4.58
CA ASN A 80 15.29 -27.32 5.21
C ASN A 80 15.15 -28.49 4.21
N GLY A 81 15.66 -28.34 3.00
CA GLY A 81 15.67 -29.40 2.00
C GLY A 81 14.33 -29.66 1.29
N THR A 82 13.43 -28.68 1.28
CA THR A 82 12.16 -28.76 0.58
C THR A 82 11.93 -27.51 -0.28
N ASN A 83 10.79 -27.44 -0.95
CA ASN A 83 10.42 -26.25 -1.71
C ASN A 83 9.06 -25.70 -1.23
N TYR A 84 8.72 -24.49 -1.68
CA TYR A 84 7.51 -23.81 -1.25
C TYR A 84 6.25 -24.60 -1.60
N SER A 85 6.15 -25.09 -2.83
CA SER A 85 4.94 -25.79 -3.31
C SER A 85 4.66 -27.06 -2.50
N THR A 86 5.68 -27.86 -2.26
CA THR A 86 5.59 -29.09 -1.45
C THR A 86 5.22 -28.76 -0.01
N PHE A 87 5.85 -27.74 0.56
CA PHE A 87 5.61 -27.31 1.94
C PHE A 87 4.14 -26.85 2.14
N ILE A 88 3.63 -25.99 1.26
CA ILE A 88 2.26 -25.49 1.35
C ILE A 88 1.26 -26.65 1.17
N ASN A 89 1.51 -27.54 0.25
CA ASN A 89 0.64 -28.72 0.07
C ASN A 89 0.62 -29.58 1.33
N GLY A 90 1.77 -29.80 1.94
CA GLY A 90 1.88 -30.56 3.19
C GLY A 90 1.15 -29.90 4.34
N LEU A 91 1.24 -28.57 4.48
CA LEU A 91 0.48 -27.83 5.49
C LEU A 91 -1.04 -27.95 5.29
N LYS A 92 -1.51 -27.92 4.07
CA LYS A 92 -2.93 -28.12 3.76
C LYS A 92 -3.40 -29.51 4.14
N LYS A 93 -2.62 -30.53 3.83
CA LYS A 93 -2.93 -31.93 4.19
C LYS A 93 -2.90 -32.16 5.70
N ALA A 94 -2.03 -31.47 6.41
CA ALA A 94 -1.94 -31.52 7.87
C ALA A 94 -2.98 -30.65 8.58
N ASN A 95 -3.85 -29.93 7.83
CA ASN A 95 -4.86 -29.00 8.35
C ASN A 95 -4.27 -27.87 9.23
N ILE A 96 -3.08 -27.39 8.88
CA ILE A 96 -2.44 -26.28 9.57
C ILE A 96 -2.89 -24.98 8.90
N GLY A 97 -3.61 -24.14 9.64
CA GLY A 97 -4.26 -22.94 9.13
C GLY A 97 -3.44 -21.66 9.24
N LEU A 98 -2.12 -21.74 9.26
CA LEU A 98 -1.25 -20.55 9.32
C LEU A 98 -1.23 -19.83 7.96
N ASN A 99 -1.37 -18.50 7.99
CA ASN A 99 -1.26 -17.71 6.77
C ASN A 99 0.21 -17.45 6.42
N ARG A 100 0.45 -16.92 5.22
CA ARG A 100 1.80 -16.70 4.71
C ARG A 100 2.57 -15.67 5.50
N LYS A 101 1.90 -14.66 6.04
CA LYS A 101 2.52 -13.66 6.91
C LYS A 101 3.09 -14.30 8.18
N MET A 102 2.31 -15.12 8.84
CA MET A 102 2.73 -15.84 10.05
C MET A 102 3.89 -16.80 9.77
N LEU A 103 3.82 -17.52 8.66
CA LEU A 103 4.90 -18.45 8.27
C LEU A 103 6.20 -17.69 7.99
N SER A 104 6.12 -16.55 7.33
CA SER A 104 7.28 -15.67 7.09
C SER A 104 7.90 -15.18 8.40
N GLU A 105 7.08 -14.75 9.35
CA GLU A 105 7.56 -14.30 10.67
C GLU A 105 8.22 -15.44 11.44
N ILE A 106 7.64 -16.62 11.43
CA ILE A 106 8.23 -17.81 12.07
C ILE A 106 9.57 -18.16 11.44
N ALA A 107 9.67 -18.10 10.13
CA ALA A 107 10.90 -18.39 9.41
C ALA A 107 12.06 -17.45 9.79
N ILE A 108 11.75 -16.20 10.12
CA ILE A 108 12.75 -15.19 10.50
C ILE A 108 13.06 -15.27 11.99
N ASN A 109 12.04 -15.28 12.83
CA ASN A 109 12.16 -15.11 14.27
C ASN A 109 12.35 -16.45 15.02
N ASP A 110 11.86 -17.56 14.47
CA ASP A 110 11.93 -18.86 15.09
C ASP A 110 12.26 -19.95 14.05
N PRO A 111 13.52 -20.05 13.61
CA PRO A 111 13.91 -21.06 12.63
C PRO A 111 13.65 -22.50 13.07
N ALA A 112 13.81 -22.79 14.36
CA ALA A 112 13.55 -24.13 14.90
C ALA A 112 12.05 -24.49 14.79
N GLY A 113 11.17 -23.55 15.09
CA GLY A 113 9.73 -23.73 14.93
C GLY A 113 9.33 -23.93 13.48
N PHE A 114 9.99 -23.23 12.55
CA PHE A 114 9.78 -23.42 11.13
C PHE A 114 10.21 -24.82 10.67
N THR A 115 11.35 -25.29 11.14
CA THR A 115 11.84 -26.66 10.86
C THR A 115 10.84 -27.71 11.35
N ALA A 116 10.24 -27.51 12.53
CA ALA A 116 9.20 -28.39 13.05
C ALA A 116 7.97 -28.41 12.16
N LEU A 117 7.56 -27.26 11.62
CA LEU A 117 6.48 -27.16 10.66
C LEU A 117 6.79 -27.89 9.35
N VAL A 118 8.01 -27.78 8.86
CA VAL A 118 8.47 -28.50 7.66
C VAL A 118 8.38 -30.02 7.87
N GLU A 119 8.80 -30.50 9.02
CA GLU A 119 8.71 -31.93 9.36
C GLU A 119 7.27 -32.43 9.41
N LYS A 120 6.36 -31.66 10.02
CA LYS A 120 4.94 -31.97 10.05
C LYS A 120 4.33 -31.99 8.65
N ALA A 121 4.70 -31.04 7.79
CA ALA A 121 4.25 -30.99 6.41
C ALA A 121 4.75 -32.20 5.62
N LYS A 122 6.01 -32.58 5.78
CA LYS A 122 6.56 -33.77 5.14
C LYS A 122 5.88 -35.07 5.60
N ALA A 123 5.56 -35.16 6.86
CA ALA A 123 4.86 -36.33 7.41
C ALA A 123 3.43 -36.47 6.89
N ALA A 124 2.79 -35.36 6.48
CA ALA A 124 1.44 -35.36 5.95
C ALA A 124 1.34 -35.62 4.45
N LEU A 125 2.46 -35.64 3.74
CA LEU A 125 2.51 -35.88 2.29
C LEU A 125 2.38 -37.35 1.91
#